data_d63c6b6709c3cfd90f1b4fd9ccdf9df3
#
_entry.id   d63c6b6709c3cfd90f1b4fd9ccdf9df3
#
_cell.length_a   1.000
_cell.length_b   1.000
_cell.length_c   1.000
_cell.angle_alpha   90.00
_cell.angle_beta   90.00
_cell.angle_gamma   90.00
#
_symmetry.space_group_name_H-M   'P 1'
#
loop_
_entity.id
_entity.type
_entity.pdbx_description
1 polymer ?
#
loop_
_entity_poly.entity_id
_entity_poly.type
_entity_poly.pdbx_seq_one_letter_code
_entity_poly.pdbx_strand_id
1 'polypeptide(L)'
;MAEKTKKFSLFDAILNIICVVFVAEAAAPAAAIGNSQYFWWILLIITFLLPYGMIVSELGSPYPDDEGGVYDWVKRAFGRKVAGFVAWCYWVNFPLWIASLALVFPSTISLLTGNELGVVPSLLIELAFIWIVVFVSFSKASDSAWLVNIGAILKVGIGIVLGVLGFMYMSKYGNANAGDASTYLPNFSDTNSLTYLSIILFNFMGFEVLATYTDDMENPARQIPKAIIAGGIAIAVVYLISAFGIGVAIPVEDLTVDSGITDALAVMVGDTSPIFVIVNIVFLITLFGNMVSWSLGVNMVAAESAKDHQLPGFMGFVDPKTGMPNGASITNGVVASVLCLISAVTGFDFWVLFAAQIVFLLLAYVPMFPAFLKLRTIDPDTKRPFKVPGNGGLLKVEAYLPVVLLILSVIATAVPLNTTADELEYKMPILEISIVLLIVGIVLMAVLHKKYPEAEKATE
;
A
#
# COMPACT_ATOMS: atom_id res chain seq x y z
N MET A 1 -21.21 -22.88 28.75
CA MET A 1 -20.27 -21.82 29.14
C MET A 1 -19.80 -21.23 27.83
N ALA A 2 -20.21 -20.00 27.48
CA ALA A 2 -19.68 -19.32 26.31
C ALA A 2 -18.20 -19.06 26.59
N GLU A 3 -17.33 -19.57 25.73
CA GLU A 3 -15.91 -19.28 25.71
C GLU A 3 -15.78 -17.76 25.62
N LYS A 4 -15.20 -17.12 26.65
CA LYS A 4 -14.86 -15.70 26.58
C LYS A 4 -13.82 -15.55 25.48
N THR A 5 -14.25 -15.18 24.28
CA THR A 5 -13.36 -14.75 23.21
C THR A 5 -12.46 -13.65 23.78
N LYS A 6 -11.16 -13.88 23.75
CA LYS A 6 -10.16 -12.93 24.25
C LYS A 6 -10.30 -11.65 23.42
N LYS A 7 -10.68 -10.54 24.06
CA LYS A 7 -10.79 -9.27 23.38
C LYS A 7 -9.43 -8.77 22.93
N PHE A 8 -9.43 -8.07 21.80
CA PHE A 8 -8.26 -7.50 21.14
C PHE A 8 -7.65 -6.39 22.00
N SER A 9 -6.43 -6.58 22.47
CA SER A 9 -5.72 -5.61 23.31
C SER A 9 -5.11 -4.47 22.47
N LEU A 10 -4.69 -3.38 23.13
CA LEU A 10 -3.94 -2.31 22.43
C LEU A 10 -2.66 -2.82 21.76
N PHE A 11 -1.98 -3.78 22.40
CA PHE A 11 -0.75 -4.37 21.84
C PHE A 11 -1.06 -5.18 20.57
N ASP A 12 -2.13 -5.97 20.60
CA ASP A 12 -2.59 -6.72 19.42
C ASP A 12 -2.96 -5.78 18.27
N ALA A 13 -3.59 -4.63 18.57
CA ALA A 13 -3.92 -3.61 17.59
C ALA A 13 -2.67 -2.98 16.96
N ILE A 14 -1.64 -2.65 17.76
CA ILE A 14 -0.36 -2.12 17.26
C ILE A 14 0.35 -3.14 16.37
N LEU A 15 0.42 -4.40 16.79
CA LEU A 15 1.03 -5.46 15.99
C LEU A 15 0.28 -5.66 14.68
N ASN A 16 -1.06 -5.65 14.70
CA ASN A 16 -1.87 -5.81 13.50
C ASN A 16 -1.57 -4.69 12.48
N ILE A 17 -1.51 -3.43 12.93
CA ILE A 17 -1.12 -2.30 12.08
C ILE A 17 0.26 -2.53 11.44
N ILE A 18 1.26 -2.88 12.25
CA ILE A 18 2.61 -3.12 11.72
C ILE A 18 2.58 -4.26 10.69
N CYS A 19 1.77 -5.29 10.96
CA CYS A 19 1.62 -6.41 10.06
C CYS A 19 1.00 -6.04 8.71
N VAL A 20 -0.02 -5.19 8.71
CA VAL A 20 -0.76 -4.80 7.50
C VAL A 20 0.00 -3.73 6.72
N VAL A 21 0.48 -2.69 7.40
CA VAL A 21 0.98 -1.46 6.76
C VAL A 21 2.45 -1.57 6.36
N PHE A 22 3.30 -2.21 7.19
CA PHE A 22 4.72 -2.32 6.82
C PHE A 22 4.93 -3.32 5.68
N VAL A 23 5.58 -2.87 4.60
CA VAL A 23 5.92 -3.68 3.43
C VAL A 23 7.42 -3.54 3.12
N ALA A 24 8.14 -4.67 3.05
CA ALA A 24 9.60 -4.66 2.94
C ALA A 24 10.08 -4.10 1.60
N GLU A 25 9.33 -4.37 0.51
CA GLU A 25 9.64 -3.92 -0.85
C GLU A 25 9.67 -2.39 -1.01
N ALA A 26 9.02 -1.66 -0.10
CA ALA A 26 9.03 -0.20 -0.12
C ALA A 26 10.33 0.43 0.44
N ALA A 27 11.24 -0.35 0.98
CA ALA A 27 12.49 0.17 1.57
C ALA A 27 13.46 0.72 0.52
N ALA A 28 13.60 0.06 -0.64
CA ALA A 28 14.48 0.53 -1.71
C ALA A 28 13.96 1.82 -2.37
N PRO A 29 12.68 1.95 -2.79
CA PRO A 29 12.12 3.21 -3.24
C PRO A 29 12.22 4.34 -2.20
N ALA A 30 12.10 4.05 -0.90
CA ALA A 30 12.31 5.04 0.15
C ALA A 30 13.78 5.49 0.24
N ALA A 31 14.73 4.58 0.07
CA ALA A 31 16.16 4.91 0.01
C ALA A 31 16.52 5.78 -1.21
N ALA A 32 15.82 5.58 -2.34
CA ALA A 32 16.01 6.37 -3.57
C ALA A 32 15.65 7.85 -3.43
N ILE A 33 14.91 8.25 -2.37
CA ILE A 33 14.70 9.66 -2.02
C ILE A 33 16.02 10.34 -1.59
N GLY A 34 17.01 9.55 -1.18
CA GLY A 34 18.28 10.05 -0.64
C GLY A 34 18.15 10.60 0.79
N ASN A 35 19.13 11.44 1.19
CA ASN A 35 19.19 11.98 2.55
C ASN A 35 17.98 12.84 2.95
N SER A 36 17.32 13.48 2.00
CA SER A 36 16.14 14.30 2.27
C SER A 36 14.93 13.49 2.74
N GLN A 37 14.94 12.15 2.60
CA GLN A 37 13.89 11.28 3.13
C GLN A 37 13.63 11.50 4.62
N TYR A 38 14.66 11.74 5.43
CA TYR A 38 14.51 11.94 6.89
C TYR A 38 13.65 13.16 7.21
N PHE A 39 13.82 14.26 6.45
CA PHE A 39 12.98 15.44 6.58
C PHE A 39 11.52 15.11 6.15
N TRP A 40 11.36 14.42 5.02
CA TRP A 40 10.03 14.09 4.49
C TRP A 40 9.26 13.16 5.42
N TRP A 41 9.90 12.14 6.03
CA TRP A 41 9.25 11.29 7.01
C TRP A 41 8.70 12.09 8.18
N ILE A 42 9.49 12.99 8.78
CA ILE A 42 9.07 13.82 9.91
C ILE A 42 7.92 14.75 9.50
N LEU A 43 8.06 15.42 8.37
CA LEU A 43 7.02 16.33 7.86
C LEU A 43 5.70 15.58 7.61
N LEU A 44 5.75 14.45 6.92
CA LEU A 44 4.56 13.69 6.54
C LEU A 44 3.93 12.93 7.73
N ILE A 45 4.68 12.58 8.77
CA ILE A 45 4.09 12.12 10.05
C ILE A 45 3.18 13.20 10.61
N ILE A 46 3.64 14.45 10.67
CA ILE A 46 2.90 15.57 11.28
C ILE A 46 1.74 16.00 10.39
N THR A 47 1.96 16.12 9.08
CA THR A 47 1.01 16.74 8.15
C THR A 47 0.05 15.75 7.49
N PHE A 48 0.37 14.46 7.52
CA PHE A 48 -0.42 13.43 6.89
C PHE A 48 -0.82 12.30 7.85
N LEU A 49 0.15 11.58 8.45
CA LEU A 49 -0.16 10.41 9.29
C LEU A 49 -1.08 10.75 10.47
N LEU A 50 -0.78 11.82 11.21
CA LEU A 50 -1.58 12.21 12.38
C LEU A 50 -3.01 12.61 11.99
N PRO A 51 -3.25 13.54 11.02
CA PRO A 51 -4.60 13.85 10.55
C PRO A 51 -5.33 12.61 10.00
N TYR A 52 -4.67 11.81 9.16
CA TYR A 52 -5.22 10.59 8.59
C TYR A 52 -5.66 9.62 9.68
N GLY A 53 -4.79 9.31 10.61
CA GLY A 53 -5.09 8.39 11.72
C GLY A 53 -6.24 8.84 12.60
N MET A 54 -6.33 10.15 12.89
CA MET A 54 -7.45 10.71 13.64
C MET A 54 -8.76 10.63 12.85
N ILE A 55 -8.74 10.95 11.56
CA ILE A 55 -9.92 10.89 10.68
C ILE A 55 -10.41 9.45 10.54
N VAL A 56 -9.53 8.50 10.28
CA VAL A 56 -9.88 7.07 10.23
C VAL A 56 -10.48 6.59 11.55
N SER A 57 -9.92 7.04 12.69
CA SER A 57 -10.44 6.70 14.01
C SER A 57 -11.86 7.22 14.23
N GLU A 58 -12.19 8.40 13.70
CA GLU A 58 -13.55 8.96 13.79
C GLU A 58 -14.50 8.29 12.80
N LEU A 59 -14.07 7.96 11.59
CA LEU A 59 -14.93 7.35 10.59
C LEU A 59 -15.23 5.88 10.89
N GLY A 60 -14.27 5.12 11.39
CA GLY A 60 -14.41 3.69 11.66
C GLY A 60 -15.21 3.36 12.91
N SER A 61 -15.36 4.31 13.87
CA SER A 61 -16.00 3.99 15.15
C SER A 61 -17.53 4.07 15.16
N PRO A 62 -18.22 4.88 14.31
CA PRO A 62 -19.68 5.03 14.34
C PRO A 62 -20.44 4.03 13.46
N TYR A 63 -19.77 3.36 12.55
CA TYR A 63 -20.41 2.52 11.53
C TYR A 63 -19.81 1.09 11.56
N PRO A 64 -20.10 0.29 12.60
CA PRO A 64 -19.48 -1.04 12.76
C PRO A 64 -19.89 -2.03 11.66
N ASP A 65 -21.06 -1.84 11.04
CA ASP A 65 -21.56 -2.71 9.97
C ASP A 65 -20.97 -2.39 8.57
N ASP A 66 -20.11 -1.36 8.47
CA ASP A 66 -19.49 -0.95 7.20
C ASP A 66 -18.24 -1.79 6.93
N GLU A 67 -18.40 -2.94 6.27
CA GLU A 67 -17.29 -3.85 5.91
C GLU A 67 -16.41 -3.30 4.77
N GLY A 68 -16.93 -2.34 3.99
CA GLY A 68 -16.23 -1.71 2.86
C GLY A 68 -15.28 -0.56 3.23
N GLY A 69 -15.19 -0.18 4.50
CA GLY A 69 -14.26 0.83 5.00
C GLY A 69 -14.36 2.17 4.23
N VAL A 70 -13.25 2.57 3.55
CA VAL A 70 -13.20 3.85 2.80
C VAL A 70 -14.34 3.97 1.77
N TYR A 71 -14.69 2.85 1.10
CA TYR A 71 -15.78 2.82 0.13
C TYR A 71 -17.13 3.22 0.76
N ASP A 72 -17.48 2.63 1.89
CA ASP A 72 -18.76 2.87 2.56
C ASP A 72 -18.84 4.29 3.14
N TRP A 73 -17.77 4.79 3.74
CA TRP A 73 -17.73 6.17 4.26
C TRP A 73 -17.94 7.21 3.14
N VAL A 74 -17.31 7.00 1.98
CA VAL A 74 -17.48 7.87 0.82
C VAL A 74 -18.88 7.72 0.22
N LYS A 75 -19.43 6.50 0.18
CA LYS A 75 -20.80 6.23 -0.29
C LYS A 75 -21.84 6.97 0.56
N ARG A 76 -21.73 6.91 1.89
CA ARG A 76 -22.59 7.67 2.82
C ARG A 76 -22.49 9.17 2.62
N ALA A 77 -21.26 9.66 2.40
CA ALA A 77 -21.05 11.10 2.26
C ALA A 77 -21.47 11.65 0.90
N PHE A 78 -21.08 10.99 -0.19
CA PHE A 78 -21.14 11.55 -1.55
C PHE A 78 -21.99 10.73 -2.51
N GLY A 79 -22.53 9.60 -2.04
CA GLY A 79 -23.37 8.74 -2.86
C GLY A 79 -22.58 7.87 -3.82
N ARG A 80 -23.33 7.15 -4.64
CA ARG A 80 -22.88 6.05 -5.48
C ARG A 80 -21.80 6.42 -6.49
N LYS A 81 -21.86 7.59 -7.11
CA LYS A 81 -20.91 7.95 -8.19
C LYS A 81 -19.49 8.13 -7.69
N VAL A 82 -19.33 8.83 -6.54
CA VAL A 82 -18.00 9.04 -5.95
C VAL A 82 -17.49 7.74 -5.33
N ALA A 83 -18.38 6.96 -4.69
CA ALA A 83 -18.03 5.65 -4.17
C ALA A 83 -17.57 4.67 -5.27
N GLY A 84 -18.19 4.71 -6.45
CA GLY A 84 -17.76 3.91 -7.60
C GLY A 84 -16.33 4.23 -8.04
N PHE A 85 -15.95 5.51 -8.05
CA PHE A 85 -14.57 5.92 -8.30
C PHE A 85 -13.60 5.35 -7.25
N VAL A 86 -13.96 5.43 -5.96
CA VAL A 86 -13.17 4.83 -4.87
C VAL A 86 -13.07 3.32 -5.05
N ALA A 87 -14.17 2.63 -5.32
CA ALA A 87 -14.20 1.18 -5.55
C ALA A 87 -13.26 0.77 -6.67
N TRP A 88 -13.29 1.49 -7.79
CA TRP A 88 -12.40 1.24 -8.92
C TRP A 88 -10.93 1.45 -8.55
N CYS A 89 -10.59 2.61 -7.99
CA CYS A 89 -9.21 2.93 -7.64
C CYS A 89 -8.66 1.99 -6.56
N TYR A 90 -9.47 1.67 -5.53
CA TYR A 90 -9.09 0.78 -4.45
C TYR A 90 -8.93 -0.67 -4.92
N TRP A 91 -9.74 -1.12 -5.89
CA TRP A 91 -9.60 -2.46 -6.45
C TRP A 91 -8.42 -2.56 -7.42
N VAL A 92 -8.31 -1.64 -8.39
CA VAL A 92 -7.33 -1.76 -9.48
C VAL A 92 -5.87 -1.64 -9.00
N ASN A 93 -5.64 -0.98 -7.86
CA ASN A 93 -4.30 -0.94 -7.28
C ASN A 93 -3.77 -2.35 -6.97
N PHE A 94 -4.62 -3.28 -6.56
CA PHE A 94 -4.18 -4.59 -6.10
C PHE A 94 -3.63 -5.50 -7.22
N PRO A 95 -4.30 -5.70 -8.38
CA PRO A 95 -3.68 -6.45 -9.47
C PRO A 95 -2.42 -5.79 -10.05
N LEU A 96 -2.28 -4.46 -10.00
CA LEU A 96 -1.03 -3.77 -10.32
C LEU A 96 0.07 -4.11 -9.32
N TRP A 97 -0.26 -4.11 -8.03
CA TRP A 97 0.70 -4.41 -6.97
C TRP A 97 1.16 -5.86 -7.01
N ILE A 98 0.25 -6.84 -7.09
CA ILE A 98 0.65 -8.24 -7.18
C ILE A 98 1.45 -8.53 -8.45
N ALA A 99 1.17 -7.88 -9.58
CA ALA A 99 1.96 -7.99 -10.78
C ALA A 99 3.37 -7.39 -10.59
N SER A 100 3.50 -6.22 -9.98
CA SER A 100 4.82 -5.62 -9.71
C SER A 100 5.68 -6.52 -8.82
N LEU A 101 5.09 -7.07 -7.73
CA LEU A 101 5.83 -7.99 -6.85
C LEU A 101 6.17 -9.31 -7.53
N ALA A 102 5.37 -9.76 -8.49
CA ALA A 102 5.69 -10.97 -9.27
C ALA A 102 7.02 -10.82 -10.01
N LEU A 103 7.32 -9.62 -10.55
CA LEU A 103 8.57 -9.32 -11.25
C LEU A 103 9.83 -9.40 -10.36
N VAL A 104 9.66 -9.21 -9.05
CA VAL A 104 10.77 -9.29 -8.07
C VAL A 104 11.29 -10.72 -7.92
N PHE A 105 10.45 -11.74 -8.13
CA PHE A 105 10.84 -13.13 -7.92
C PHE A 105 11.92 -13.59 -8.91
N PRO A 106 11.73 -13.46 -10.25
CA PRO A 106 12.77 -13.88 -11.19
C PRO A 106 14.06 -13.06 -11.06
N SER A 107 13.98 -11.74 -10.78
CA SER A 107 15.18 -10.91 -10.58
C SER A 107 15.98 -11.37 -9.34
N THR A 108 15.32 -11.58 -8.21
CA THR A 108 15.96 -12.08 -6.99
C THR A 108 16.52 -13.49 -7.17
N ILE A 109 15.81 -14.39 -7.86
CA ILE A 109 16.30 -15.76 -8.14
C ILE A 109 17.52 -15.71 -9.06
N SER A 110 17.55 -14.83 -10.06
CA SER A 110 18.70 -14.63 -10.93
C SER A 110 19.94 -14.21 -10.14
N LEU A 111 19.78 -13.26 -9.22
CA LEU A 111 20.88 -12.83 -8.34
C LEU A 111 21.34 -13.94 -7.38
N LEU A 112 20.42 -14.71 -6.80
CA LEU A 112 20.75 -15.83 -5.91
C LEU A 112 21.47 -16.99 -6.60
N THR A 113 21.17 -17.22 -7.89
CA THR A 113 21.74 -18.34 -8.66
C THR A 113 22.94 -17.94 -9.51
N GLY A 114 23.19 -16.63 -9.68
CA GLY A 114 24.19 -16.09 -10.58
C GLY A 114 23.89 -16.34 -12.06
N ASN A 115 22.63 -16.69 -12.41
CA ASN A 115 22.20 -16.98 -13.76
C ASN A 115 21.00 -16.12 -14.14
N GLU A 116 21.11 -15.40 -15.25
CA GLU A 116 19.97 -14.66 -15.79
C GLU A 116 18.88 -15.63 -16.27
N LEU A 117 17.66 -15.40 -15.83
CA LEU A 117 16.50 -16.14 -16.28
C LEU A 117 16.00 -15.54 -17.60
N GLY A 118 15.71 -16.41 -18.58
CA GLY A 118 15.06 -15.99 -19.81
C GLY A 118 13.59 -15.59 -19.59
N VAL A 119 12.98 -14.92 -20.58
CA VAL A 119 11.60 -14.39 -20.50
C VAL A 119 10.57 -15.47 -20.10
N VAL A 120 10.65 -16.67 -20.68
CA VAL A 120 9.65 -17.73 -20.42
C VAL A 120 9.76 -18.28 -19.00
N PRO A 121 10.94 -18.67 -18.46
CA PRO A 121 11.08 -19.06 -17.07
C PRO A 121 10.64 -17.95 -16.10
N SER A 122 10.98 -16.70 -16.35
CA SER A 122 10.57 -15.56 -15.53
C SER A 122 9.04 -15.45 -15.45
N LEU A 123 8.38 -15.45 -16.59
CA LEU A 123 6.91 -15.38 -16.67
C LEU A 123 6.24 -16.55 -15.96
N LEU A 124 6.79 -17.76 -16.04
CA LEU A 124 6.23 -18.93 -15.33
C LEU A 124 6.33 -18.76 -13.80
N ILE A 125 7.42 -18.19 -13.31
CA ILE A 125 7.62 -17.88 -11.88
C ILE A 125 6.61 -16.81 -11.44
N GLU A 126 6.48 -15.74 -12.21
CA GLU A 126 5.54 -14.65 -11.95
C GLU A 126 4.09 -15.17 -11.87
N LEU A 127 3.67 -15.94 -12.86
CA LEU A 127 2.33 -16.56 -12.88
C LEU A 127 2.14 -17.52 -11.72
N ALA A 128 3.15 -18.32 -11.36
CA ALA A 128 3.08 -19.20 -10.22
C ALA A 128 2.85 -18.43 -8.93
N PHE A 129 3.59 -17.33 -8.70
CA PHE A 129 3.38 -16.46 -7.54
C PHE A 129 1.95 -15.91 -7.50
N ILE A 130 1.46 -15.31 -8.59
CA ILE A 130 0.12 -14.73 -8.68
C ILE A 130 -0.95 -15.77 -8.33
N TRP A 131 -0.91 -16.94 -8.98
CA TRP A 131 -1.96 -17.95 -8.79
C TRP A 131 -1.87 -18.65 -7.45
N ILE A 132 -0.69 -18.81 -6.84
CA ILE A 132 -0.56 -19.30 -5.47
C ILE A 132 -1.25 -18.32 -4.50
N VAL A 133 -1.03 -17.00 -4.63
CA VAL A 133 -1.74 -15.99 -3.83
C VAL A 133 -3.26 -16.08 -4.01
N VAL A 134 -3.73 -16.20 -5.26
CA VAL A 134 -5.16 -16.36 -5.57
C VAL A 134 -5.75 -17.62 -4.91
N PHE A 135 -5.10 -18.77 -5.03
CA PHE A 135 -5.59 -20.01 -4.42
C PHE A 135 -5.60 -19.97 -2.89
N VAL A 136 -4.59 -19.36 -2.28
CA VAL A 136 -4.56 -19.20 -0.82
C VAL A 136 -5.69 -18.25 -0.36
N SER A 137 -6.03 -17.23 -1.14
CA SER A 137 -7.12 -16.31 -0.82
C SER A 137 -8.52 -16.93 -0.86
N PHE A 138 -8.69 -18.15 -1.38
CA PHE A 138 -9.95 -18.90 -1.28
C PHE A 138 -10.19 -19.53 0.10
N SER A 139 -9.13 -19.64 0.91
CA SER A 139 -9.22 -20.16 2.27
C SER A 139 -9.71 -19.08 3.24
N LYS A 140 -10.37 -19.50 4.32
CA LYS A 140 -10.81 -18.56 5.37
C LYS A 140 -9.63 -17.78 5.94
N ALA A 141 -9.85 -16.52 6.27
CA ALA A 141 -8.82 -15.67 6.87
C ALA A 141 -8.20 -16.30 8.13
N SER A 142 -8.99 -17.01 8.95
CA SER A 142 -8.51 -17.74 10.12
C SER A 142 -7.49 -18.83 9.78
N ASP A 143 -7.64 -19.50 8.65
CA ASP A 143 -6.80 -20.62 8.24
C ASP A 143 -5.43 -20.16 7.70
N SER A 144 -5.38 -18.93 7.17
CA SER A 144 -4.15 -18.28 6.66
C SER A 144 -3.49 -17.32 7.67
N ALA A 145 -4.10 -17.09 8.84
CA ALA A 145 -3.60 -16.13 9.83
C ALA A 145 -2.15 -16.41 10.28
N TRP A 146 -1.75 -17.68 10.38
CA TRP A 146 -0.37 -18.04 10.72
C TRP A 146 0.65 -17.55 9.68
N LEU A 147 0.30 -17.63 8.39
CA LEU A 147 1.16 -17.17 7.29
C LEU A 147 1.31 -15.64 7.32
N VAL A 148 0.20 -14.93 7.55
CA VAL A 148 0.20 -13.48 7.72
C VAL A 148 1.06 -13.05 8.90
N ASN A 149 0.91 -13.70 10.07
CA ASN A 149 1.68 -13.37 11.26
C ASN A 149 3.18 -13.65 11.11
N ILE A 150 3.54 -14.79 10.52
CA ILE A 150 4.95 -15.10 10.24
C ILE A 150 5.51 -14.11 9.24
N GLY A 151 4.80 -13.84 8.14
CA GLY A 151 5.21 -12.85 7.14
C GLY A 151 5.47 -11.47 7.75
N ALA A 152 4.63 -11.05 8.69
CA ALA A 152 4.77 -9.79 9.40
C ALA A 152 6.03 -9.72 10.27
N ILE A 153 6.30 -10.76 11.05
CA ILE A 153 7.51 -10.83 11.89
C ILE A 153 8.76 -10.82 11.01
N LEU A 154 8.75 -11.60 9.93
CA LEU A 154 9.88 -11.72 9.02
C LEU A 154 10.16 -10.38 8.30
N LYS A 155 9.15 -9.66 7.83
CA LYS A 155 9.37 -8.39 7.11
C LYS A 155 9.91 -7.29 8.04
N VAL A 156 9.45 -7.19 9.29
CA VAL A 156 10.05 -6.30 10.29
C VAL A 156 11.49 -6.73 10.59
N GLY A 157 11.74 -8.04 10.67
CA GLY A 157 13.08 -8.62 10.85
C GLY A 157 14.03 -8.20 9.73
N ILE A 158 13.59 -8.23 8.46
CA ILE A 158 14.40 -7.76 7.33
C ILE A 158 14.78 -6.28 7.49
N GLY A 159 13.81 -5.41 7.82
CA GLY A 159 14.08 -4.00 8.04
C GLY A 159 15.15 -3.75 9.12
N ILE A 160 15.06 -4.49 10.23
CA ILE A 160 16.06 -4.41 11.32
C ILE A 160 17.42 -4.94 10.85
N VAL A 161 17.46 -6.07 10.13
CA VAL A 161 18.70 -6.66 9.62
C VAL A 161 19.39 -5.70 8.66
N LEU A 162 18.66 -5.10 7.71
CA LEU A 162 19.21 -4.08 6.80
C LEU A 162 19.84 -2.92 7.58
N GLY A 163 19.13 -2.41 8.59
CA GLY A 163 19.65 -1.31 9.42
C GLY A 163 20.90 -1.68 10.21
N VAL A 164 20.93 -2.85 10.83
CA VAL A 164 22.10 -3.35 11.59
C VAL A 164 23.30 -3.57 10.68
N LEU A 165 23.10 -4.23 9.55
CA LEU A 165 24.16 -4.45 8.56
C LEU A 165 24.66 -3.13 7.97
N GLY A 166 23.74 -2.21 7.66
CA GLY A 166 24.09 -0.86 7.17
C GLY A 166 24.92 -0.08 8.20
N PHE A 167 24.56 -0.13 9.49
CA PHE A 167 25.35 0.49 10.54
C PHE A 167 26.76 -0.12 10.66
N MET A 168 26.85 -1.45 10.58
CA MET A 168 28.15 -2.15 10.58
C MET A 168 28.98 -1.79 9.36
N TYR A 169 28.35 -1.73 8.19
CA TYR A 169 29.00 -1.34 6.93
C TYR A 169 29.53 0.10 7.01
N MET A 170 28.66 1.04 7.44
CA MET A 170 29.03 2.45 7.57
C MET A 170 30.21 2.66 8.55
N SER A 171 30.25 1.90 9.66
CA SER A 171 31.36 2.02 10.63
C SER A 171 32.70 1.61 10.06
N LYS A 172 32.72 0.78 9.03
CA LYS A 172 33.94 0.22 8.41
C LYS A 172 34.31 0.92 7.11
N TYR A 173 33.33 1.27 6.29
CA TYR A 173 33.56 1.74 4.93
C TYR A 173 33.07 3.19 4.70
N GLY A 174 32.35 3.77 5.65
CA GLY A 174 31.71 5.07 5.51
C GLY A 174 30.29 4.98 4.90
N ASN A 175 29.72 6.14 4.58
CA ASN A 175 28.42 6.27 3.97
C ASN A 175 28.56 6.59 2.49
N ALA A 176 27.99 5.78 1.61
CA ALA A 176 28.00 5.99 0.16
C ALA A 176 27.34 7.32 -0.24
N ASN A 177 26.33 7.77 0.53
CA ASN A 177 25.62 9.04 0.32
C ASN A 177 25.99 10.09 1.37
N ALA A 178 27.28 10.13 1.78
CA ALA A 178 27.74 11.18 2.69
C ALA A 178 27.60 12.57 2.02
N GLY A 179 26.97 13.50 2.70
CA GLY A 179 26.75 14.85 2.22
C GLY A 179 26.66 15.89 3.34
N ASP A 180 26.66 17.15 2.95
CA ASP A 180 26.48 18.27 3.85
C ASP A 180 25.06 18.31 4.44
N ALA A 181 24.86 19.11 5.49
CA ALA A 181 23.55 19.29 6.12
C ALA A 181 22.44 19.73 5.12
N SER A 182 22.80 20.38 4.02
CA SER A 182 21.86 20.79 2.95
C SER A 182 21.25 19.60 2.22
N THR A 183 21.93 18.46 2.13
CA THR A 183 21.42 17.26 1.45
C THR A 183 20.27 16.60 2.22
N TYR A 184 20.11 16.90 3.51
CA TYR A 184 18.99 16.45 4.33
C TYR A 184 17.74 17.33 4.21
N LEU A 185 17.82 18.43 3.46
CA LEU A 185 16.68 19.30 3.18
C LEU A 185 16.09 18.99 1.80
N PRO A 186 14.78 19.24 1.60
CA PRO A 186 14.14 19.03 0.30
C PRO A 186 14.81 19.86 -0.79
N ASN A 187 15.13 19.21 -1.90
CA ASN A 187 15.56 19.87 -3.12
C ASN A 187 14.46 19.76 -4.17
N PHE A 188 13.66 20.81 -4.35
CA PHE A 188 12.56 20.83 -5.31
C PHE A 188 13.04 20.89 -6.78
N SER A 189 14.33 21.09 -7.03
CA SER A 189 14.92 21.01 -8.36
C SER A 189 15.29 19.55 -8.74
N ASP A 190 15.35 18.68 -7.76
CA ASP A 190 15.58 17.24 -7.97
C ASP A 190 14.23 16.52 -8.12
N THR A 191 13.77 16.45 -9.36
CA THR A 191 12.49 15.80 -9.68
C THR A 191 12.52 14.30 -9.46
N ASN A 192 13.69 13.66 -9.51
CA ASN A 192 13.83 12.22 -9.26
C ASN A 192 13.50 11.87 -7.81
N SER A 193 14.07 12.59 -6.85
CA SER A 193 13.76 12.35 -5.44
C SER A 193 12.28 12.61 -5.11
N LEU A 194 11.64 13.60 -5.76
CA LEU A 194 10.23 13.89 -5.59
C LEU A 194 9.31 12.77 -6.12
N THR A 195 9.75 12.04 -7.13
CA THR A 195 9.01 10.89 -7.71
C THR A 195 8.71 9.83 -6.65
N TYR A 196 9.63 9.61 -5.72
CA TYR A 196 9.49 8.59 -4.68
C TYR A 196 8.77 9.08 -3.41
N LEU A 197 8.37 10.36 -3.32
CA LEU A 197 7.67 10.85 -2.12
C LEU A 197 6.34 10.15 -1.86
N SER A 198 5.67 9.70 -2.91
CA SER A 198 4.42 8.94 -2.80
C SER A 198 4.60 7.64 -2.01
N ILE A 199 5.81 7.06 -1.99
CA ILE A 199 6.09 5.85 -1.22
C ILE A 199 5.94 6.07 0.28
N ILE A 200 6.30 7.26 0.78
CA ILE A 200 6.13 7.58 2.22
C ILE A 200 4.64 7.67 2.56
N LEU A 201 3.83 8.29 1.70
CA LEU A 201 2.39 8.34 1.89
C LEU A 201 1.76 6.95 1.78
N PHE A 202 2.17 6.17 0.77
CA PHE A 202 1.76 4.77 0.62
C PHE A 202 2.07 3.95 1.89
N ASN A 203 3.26 4.14 2.46
CA ASN A 203 3.71 3.45 3.69
C ASN A 203 2.90 3.83 4.95
N PHE A 204 2.03 4.81 4.86
CA PHE A 204 1.07 5.17 5.90
C PHE A 204 -0.37 4.71 5.58
N MET A 205 -0.63 4.04 4.44
CA MET A 205 -1.97 3.55 4.10
C MET A 205 -2.26 2.20 4.75
N GLY A 206 -3.56 1.90 4.99
CA GLY A 206 -4.01 0.62 5.53
C GLY A 206 -4.42 0.66 7.00
N PHE A 207 -4.36 1.81 7.68
CA PHE A 207 -4.80 1.92 9.07
C PHE A 207 -6.30 1.74 9.25
N GLU A 208 -7.09 1.96 8.21
CA GLU A 208 -8.54 1.76 8.21
C GLU A 208 -8.93 0.30 8.49
N VAL A 209 -8.03 -0.64 8.23
CA VAL A 209 -8.24 -2.05 8.57
C VAL A 209 -8.51 -2.24 10.08
N LEU A 210 -7.98 -1.37 10.95
CA LEU A 210 -8.35 -1.41 12.38
C LEU A 210 -9.82 -1.12 12.65
N ALA A 211 -10.47 -0.36 11.79
CA ALA A 211 -11.88 -0.05 11.96
C ALA A 211 -12.77 -1.30 11.80
N THR A 212 -12.30 -2.32 11.07
CA THR A 212 -13.02 -3.58 10.90
C THR A 212 -12.97 -4.49 12.16
N TYR A 213 -12.13 -4.17 13.15
CA TYR A 213 -11.99 -4.93 14.40
C TYR A 213 -12.61 -4.25 15.62
N THR A 214 -13.44 -3.22 15.42
CA THR A 214 -14.02 -2.42 16.52
C THR A 214 -14.80 -3.25 17.52
N ASP A 215 -15.58 -4.23 17.07
CA ASP A 215 -16.41 -5.10 17.90
C ASP A 215 -15.58 -6.06 18.77
N ASP A 216 -14.40 -6.41 18.32
CA ASP A 216 -13.47 -7.31 19.02
C ASP A 216 -12.59 -6.57 20.03
N MET A 217 -12.57 -5.22 20.02
CA MET A 217 -11.74 -4.40 20.90
C MET A 217 -12.38 -4.20 22.29
N GLU A 218 -11.53 -4.07 23.33
CA GLU A 218 -12.02 -3.73 24.69
C GLU A 218 -12.53 -2.29 24.79
N ASN A 219 -11.83 -1.35 24.15
CA ASN A 219 -12.17 0.07 24.13
C ASN A 219 -11.73 0.72 22.81
N PRO A 220 -12.48 0.51 21.70
CA PRO A 220 -12.12 1.01 20.38
C PRO A 220 -11.78 2.49 20.33
N ALA A 221 -12.59 3.33 21.00
CA ALA A 221 -12.42 4.78 21.04
C ALA A 221 -11.05 5.24 21.57
N ARG A 222 -10.42 4.45 22.45
CA ARG A 222 -9.09 4.75 22.99
C ARG A 222 -7.97 3.95 22.33
N GLN A 223 -8.29 2.71 21.93
CA GLN A 223 -7.28 1.80 21.36
C GLN A 223 -6.93 2.17 19.92
N ILE A 224 -7.91 2.50 19.07
CA ILE A 224 -7.68 2.81 17.65
C ILE A 224 -6.72 4.00 17.48
N PRO A 225 -6.98 5.20 18.06
CA PRO A 225 -6.07 6.33 17.88
C PRO A 225 -4.65 6.05 18.42
N LYS A 226 -4.55 5.39 19.56
CA LYS A 226 -3.26 5.03 20.15
C LYS A 226 -2.50 4.02 19.31
N ALA A 227 -3.19 3.02 18.78
CA ALA A 227 -2.59 2.00 17.94
C ALA A 227 -2.10 2.60 16.61
N ILE A 228 -2.87 3.48 16.00
CA ILE A 228 -2.48 4.16 14.75
C ILE A 228 -1.24 5.03 14.98
N ILE A 229 -1.22 5.83 16.04
CA ILE A 229 -0.08 6.71 16.31
C ILE A 229 1.16 5.88 16.67
N ALA A 230 1.04 4.94 17.60
CA ALA A 230 2.17 4.12 18.04
C ALA A 230 2.67 3.18 16.93
N GLY A 231 1.75 2.53 16.23
CA GLY A 231 2.05 1.67 15.07
C GLY A 231 2.66 2.45 13.92
N GLY A 232 2.10 3.62 13.58
CA GLY A 232 2.63 4.48 12.53
C GLY A 232 4.05 4.98 12.81
N ILE A 233 4.33 5.38 14.05
CA ILE A 233 5.69 5.76 14.45
C ILE A 233 6.64 4.55 14.39
N ALA A 234 6.22 3.39 14.88
CA ALA A 234 7.02 2.17 14.83
C ALA A 234 7.34 1.77 13.38
N ILE A 235 6.35 1.85 12.49
CA ILE A 235 6.51 1.59 11.05
C ILE A 235 7.49 2.61 10.43
N ALA A 236 7.32 3.90 10.70
CA ALA A 236 8.23 4.93 10.21
C ALA A 236 9.68 4.70 10.65
N VAL A 237 9.90 4.28 11.90
CA VAL A 237 11.22 3.92 12.41
C VAL A 237 11.81 2.73 11.67
N VAL A 238 11.03 1.68 11.42
CA VAL A 238 11.51 0.49 10.68
C VAL A 238 11.85 0.85 9.24
N TYR A 239 11.01 1.66 8.56
CA TYR A 239 11.31 2.15 7.22
C TYR A 239 12.58 2.99 7.16
N LEU A 240 12.72 3.95 8.09
CA LEU A 240 13.93 4.79 8.16
C LEU A 240 15.20 3.97 8.39
N ILE A 241 15.12 2.96 9.25
CA ILE A 241 16.26 2.07 9.55
C ILE A 241 16.59 1.20 8.33
N SER A 242 15.59 0.64 7.64
CA SER A 242 15.82 -0.19 6.45
C SER A 242 16.31 0.64 5.26
N ALA A 243 15.71 1.79 4.99
CA ALA A 243 16.16 2.70 3.93
C ALA A 243 17.55 3.28 4.22
N PHE A 244 17.87 3.57 5.50
CA PHE A 244 19.23 3.92 5.93
C PHE A 244 20.21 2.79 5.57
N GLY A 245 19.88 1.54 5.91
CA GLY A 245 20.74 0.40 5.63
C GLY A 245 21.09 0.26 4.14
N ILE A 246 20.10 0.48 3.26
CA ILE A 246 20.31 0.48 1.81
C ILE A 246 21.17 1.69 1.38
N GLY A 247 20.79 2.88 1.81
CA GLY A 247 21.41 4.13 1.37
C GLY A 247 22.86 4.32 1.84
N VAL A 248 23.31 3.67 2.90
CA VAL A 248 24.73 3.73 3.30
C VAL A 248 25.62 2.82 2.45
N ALA A 249 25.04 1.80 1.81
CA ALA A 249 25.75 0.82 1.02
C ALA A 249 25.79 1.17 -0.48
N ILE A 250 24.73 1.81 -1.00
CA ILE A 250 24.57 2.10 -2.42
C ILE A 250 24.39 3.60 -2.63
N PRO A 251 25.17 4.25 -3.54
CA PRO A 251 24.90 5.62 -3.99
C PRO A 251 23.48 5.73 -4.58
N VAL A 252 22.80 6.86 -4.37
CA VAL A 252 21.42 7.06 -4.88
C VAL A 252 21.35 6.93 -6.40
N GLU A 253 22.37 7.41 -7.11
CA GLU A 253 22.48 7.33 -8.57
C GLU A 253 22.62 5.90 -9.11
N ASP A 254 23.11 4.96 -8.30
CA ASP A 254 23.30 3.56 -8.65
C ASP A 254 22.19 2.64 -8.11
N LEU A 255 21.24 3.21 -7.36
CA LEU A 255 20.22 2.43 -6.68
C LEU A 255 19.09 2.03 -7.64
N THR A 256 18.93 0.74 -7.85
CA THR A 256 17.79 0.15 -8.54
C THR A 256 16.69 -0.18 -7.52
N VAL A 257 15.46 0.25 -7.78
CA VAL A 257 14.37 0.14 -6.78
C VAL A 257 13.76 -1.26 -6.67
N ASP A 258 13.91 -2.09 -7.71
CA ASP A 258 13.42 -3.47 -7.76
C ASP A 258 14.36 -4.46 -7.08
N SER A 259 15.68 -4.26 -7.19
CA SER A 259 16.71 -5.13 -6.61
C SER A 259 17.45 -4.51 -5.42
N GLY A 260 17.17 -3.26 -5.05
CA GLY A 260 17.97 -2.48 -4.10
C GLY A 260 18.17 -3.13 -2.73
N ILE A 261 17.22 -3.96 -2.25
CA ILE A 261 17.41 -4.74 -1.02
C ILE A 261 18.49 -5.81 -1.23
N THR A 262 18.40 -6.55 -2.34
CA THR A 262 19.33 -7.63 -2.68
C THR A 262 20.72 -7.08 -2.98
N ASP A 263 20.79 -5.99 -3.75
CA ASP A 263 22.05 -5.32 -4.09
C ASP A 263 22.76 -4.76 -2.86
N ALA A 264 22.02 -4.11 -1.94
CA ALA A 264 22.59 -3.64 -0.69
C ALA A 264 23.11 -4.79 0.19
N LEU A 265 22.42 -5.90 0.24
CA LEU A 265 22.90 -7.10 0.96
C LEU A 265 24.17 -7.66 0.30
N ALA A 266 24.23 -7.72 -1.04
CA ALA A 266 25.43 -8.16 -1.74
C ALA A 266 26.64 -7.28 -1.42
N VAL A 267 26.45 -5.95 -1.39
CA VAL A 267 27.50 -4.99 -1.01
C VAL A 267 27.92 -5.13 0.45
N MET A 268 26.96 -5.30 1.38
CA MET A 268 27.24 -5.33 2.83
C MET A 268 27.86 -6.62 3.31
N VAL A 269 27.44 -7.78 2.79
CA VAL A 269 27.83 -9.10 3.31
C VAL A 269 28.44 -10.03 2.27
N GLY A 270 28.42 -9.64 0.99
CA GLY A 270 28.86 -10.46 -0.15
C GLY A 270 27.75 -11.38 -0.66
N ASP A 271 27.67 -11.54 -1.97
CA ASP A 271 26.65 -12.31 -2.70
C ASP A 271 26.68 -13.83 -2.46
N THR A 272 27.82 -14.36 -2.00
CA THR A 272 28.01 -15.77 -1.63
C THR A 272 27.77 -16.04 -0.13
N SER A 273 27.48 -15.00 0.64
CA SER A 273 27.26 -15.11 2.09
C SER A 273 25.98 -15.89 2.42
N PRO A 274 25.96 -16.78 3.43
CA PRO A 274 24.72 -17.39 3.90
C PRO A 274 23.65 -16.36 4.35
N ILE A 275 24.07 -15.20 4.87
CA ILE A 275 23.16 -14.12 5.26
C ILE A 275 22.47 -13.57 4.02
N PHE A 276 23.19 -13.33 2.93
CA PHE A 276 22.65 -12.89 1.66
C PHE A 276 21.52 -13.83 1.17
N VAL A 277 21.84 -15.14 1.12
CA VAL A 277 20.88 -16.15 0.65
C VAL A 277 19.64 -16.22 1.56
N ILE A 278 19.86 -16.31 2.87
CA ILE A 278 18.76 -16.44 3.84
C ILE A 278 17.85 -15.21 3.81
N VAL A 279 18.40 -13.99 3.81
CA VAL A 279 17.59 -12.76 3.85
C VAL A 279 16.80 -12.59 2.54
N ASN A 280 17.37 -12.92 1.39
CA ASN A 280 16.63 -12.86 0.11
C ASN A 280 15.51 -13.91 0.03
N ILE A 281 15.72 -15.13 0.51
CA ILE A 281 14.64 -16.13 0.60
C ILE A 281 13.55 -15.65 1.54
N VAL A 282 13.90 -15.13 2.71
CA VAL A 282 12.94 -14.56 3.67
C VAL A 282 12.20 -13.37 3.03
N PHE A 283 12.87 -12.53 2.28
CA PHE A 283 12.26 -11.42 1.55
C PHE A 283 11.17 -11.92 0.59
N LEU A 284 11.46 -12.90 -0.27
CA LEU A 284 10.44 -13.48 -1.17
C LEU A 284 9.25 -14.08 -0.40
N ILE A 285 9.48 -14.73 0.74
CA ILE A 285 8.40 -15.25 1.61
C ILE A 285 7.55 -14.10 2.15
N THR A 286 8.16 -12.96 2.50
CA THR A 286 7.40 -11.80 3.01
C THR A 286 6.52 -11.15 1.94
N LEU A 287 6.95 -11.10 0.68
CA LEU A 287 6.14 -10.62 -0.44
C LEU A 287 4.89 -11.47 -0.60
N PHE A 288 5.05 -12.80 -0.52
CA PHE A 288 3.92 -13.72 -0.57
C PHE A 288 2.94 -13.49 0.57
N GLY A 289 3.41 -13.48 1.82
CA GLY A 289 2.56 -13.22 3.00
C GLY A 289 1.85 -11.87 2.95
N ASN A 290 2.52 -10.85 2.42
CA ASN A 290 1.96 -9.51 2.24
C ASN A 290 0.77 -9.53 1.27
N MET A 291 0.93 -10.14 0.10
CA MET A 291 -0.14 -10.23 -0.90
C MET A 291 -1.32 -11.05 -0.41
N VAL A 292 -1.10 -12.13 0.31
CA VAL A 292 -2.19 -12.90 0.93
C VAL A 292 -2.96 -12.03 1.93
N SER A 293 -2.26 -11.28 2.79
CA SER A 293 -2.90 -10.38 3.77
C SER A 293 -3.78 -9.32 3.10
N TRP A 294 -3.22 -8.61 2.12
CA TRP A 294 -3.94 -7.56 1.40
C TRP A 294 -5.08 -8.10 0.53
N SER A 295 -4.94 -9.29 -0.05
CA SER A 295 -5.99 -9.91 -0.86
C SER A 295 -7.30 -10.07 -0.08
N LEU A 296 -7.23 -10.38 1.20
CA LEU A 296 -8.41 -10.57 2.04
C LEU A 296 -9.25 -9.29 2.11
N GLY A 297 -8.62 -8.15 2.44
CA GLY A 297 -9.31 -6.87 2.54
C GLY A 297 -9.79 -6.33 1.19
N VAL A 298 -8.91 -6.27 0.19
CA VAL A 298 -9.26 -5.72 -1.13
C VAL A 298 -10.35 -6.52 -1.82
N ASN A 299 -10.32 -7.85 -1.70
CA ASN A 299 -11.33 -8.72 -2.31
C ASN A 299 -12.71 -8.55 -1.67
N MET A 300 -12.78 -8.31 -0.34
CA MET A 300 -14.04 -8.01 0.34
C MET A 300 -14.62 -6.67 -0.14
N VAL A 301 -13.82 -5.61 -0.18
CA VAL A 301 -14.26 -4.31 -0.72
C VAL A 301 -14.72 -4.42 -2.17
N ALA A 302 -14.00 -5.16 -2.99
CA ALA A 302 -14.37 -5.37 -4.41
C ALA A 302 -15.69 -6.14 -4.53
N ALA A 303 -15.90 -7.18 -3.72
CA ALA A 303 -17.14 -7.95 -3.74
C ALA A 303 -18.34 -7.12 -3.25
N GLU A 304 -18.18 -6.33 -2.21
CA GLU A 304 -19.22 -5.43 -1.71
C GLU A 304 -19.58 -4.37 -2.76
N SER A 305 -18.56 -3.74 -3.35
CA SER A 305 -18.76 -2.78 -4.44
C SER A 305 -19.44 -3.41 -5.67
N ALA A 306 -19.20 -4.69 -5.95
CA ALA A 306 -19.85 -5.42 -7.04
C ALA A 306 -21.33 -5.74 -6.72
N LYS A 307 -21.69 -6.04 -5.48
CA LYS A 307 -23.08 -6.17 -5.02
C LYS A 307 -23.86 -4.86 -5.20
N ASP A 308 -23.20 -3.75 -4.95
CA ASP A 308 -23.73 -2.38 -5.17
C ASP A 308 -23.72 -1.97 -6.65
N HIS A 309 -23.33 -2.85 -7.57
CA HIS A 309 -23.18 -2.58 -9.00
C HIS A 309 -22.19 -1.44 -9.34
N GLN A 310 -21.15 -1.24 -8.52
CA GLN A 310 -20.04 -0.32 -8.79
C GLN A 310 -18.88 -1.01 -9.52
N LEU A 311 -18.76 -2.31 -9.36
CA LEU A 311 -17.86 -3.20 -10.10
C LEU A 311 -18.64 -4.31 -10.82
N PRO A 312 -18.02 -5.04 -11.76
CA PRO A 312 -18.69 -6.13 -12.47
C PRO A 312 -19.26 -7.19 -11.52
N GLY A 313 -20.50 -7.59 -11.74
CA GLY A 313 -21.24 -8.47 -10.83
C GLY A 313 -20.58 -9.83 -10.54
N PHE A 314 -19.77 -10.38 -11.46
CA PHE A 314 -19.03 -11.61 -11.22
C PHE A 314 -17.97 -11.49 -10.11
N MET A 315 -17.46 -10.28 -9.84
CA MET A 315 -16.54 -10.02 -8.74
C MET A 315 -17.23 -10.16 -7.38
N GLY A 316 -18.56 -10.01 -7.32
CA GLY A 316 -19.38 -10.21 -6.14
C GLY A 316 -19.65 -11.68 -5.77
N PHE A 317 -19.09 -12.64 -6.51
CA PHE A 317 -19.26 -14.06 -6.19
C PHE A 317 -18.47 -14.42 -4.92
N VAL A 318 -19.20 -14.78 -3.88
CA VAL A 318 -18.70 -15.27 -2.60
C VAL A 318 -18.97 -16.77 -2.49
N ASP A 319 -17.94 -17.55 -2.16
CA ASP A 319 -18.09 -18.98 -1.94
C ASP A 319 -18.93 -19.25 -0.68
N PRO A 320 -20.08 -19.93 -0.78
CA PRO A 320 -20.96 -20.18 0.36
C PRO A 320 -20.34 -21.05 1.45
N LYS A 321 -19.27 -21.79 1.17
CA LYS A 321 -18.59 -22.66 2.14
C LYS A 321 -17.55 -21.94 2.96
N THR A 322 -16.78 -21.07 2.31
CA THR A 322 -15.66 -20.35 2.95
C THR A 322 -16.02 -18.92 3.33
N GLY A 323 -17.05 -18.33 2.71
CA GLY A 323 -17.38 -16.93 2.83
C GLY A 323 -16.40 -16.00 2.09
N MET A 324 -15.48 -16.56 1.29
CA MET A 324 -14.44 -15.77 0.62
C MET A 324 -14.89 -15.29 -0.77
N PRO A 325 -14.50 -14.06 -1.17
CA PRO A 325 -14.90 -13.42 -2.43
C PRO A 325 -14.06 -13.96 -3.61
N ASN A 326 -14.30 -15.21 -4.00
CA ASN A 326 -13.53 -15.90 -5.02
C ASN A 326 -13.63 -15.23 -6.40
N GLY A 327 -14.74 -14.54 -6.70
CA GLY A 327 -14.90 -13.79 -7.94
C GLY A 327 -13.90 -12.66 -8.08
N ALA A 328 -13.73 -11.87 -7.02
CA ALA A 328 -12.72 -10.81 -6.96
C ALA A 328 -11.29 -11.37 -7.01
N SER A 329 -11.01 -12.45 -6.27
CA SER A 329 -9.69 -13.11 -6.25
C SER A 329 -9.26 -13.60 -7.63
N ILE A 330 -10.15 -14.30 -8.35
CA ILE A 330 -9.87 -14.78 -9.71
C ILE A 330 -9.64 -13.61 -10.66
N THR A 331 -10.44 -12.56 -10.54
CA THR A 331 -10.30 -11.36 -11.39
C THR A 331 -8.93 -10.72 -11.19
N ASN A 332 -8.46 -10.60 -9.95
CA ASN A 332 -7.12 -10.08 -9.66
C ASN A 332 -6.04 -10.95 -10.30
N GLY A 333 -6.14 -12.28 -10.19
CA GLY A 333 -5.20 -13.20 -10.82
C GLY A 333 -5.13 -13.06 -12.33
N VAL A 334 -6.30 -12.96 -12.98
CA VAL A 334 -6.37 -12.79 -14.45
C VAL A 334 -5.77 -11.44 -14.86
N VAL A 335 -6.16 -10.34 -14.20
CA VAL A 335 -5.64 -9.01 -14.55
C VAL A 335 -4.15 -8.91 -14.29
N ALA A 336 -3.65 -9.40 -13.15
CA ALA A 336 -2.23 -9.43 -12.84
C ALA A 336 -1.44 -10.27 -13.85
N SER A 337 -1.96 -11.43 -14.28
CA SER A 337 -1.34 -12.26 -15.31
C SER A 337 -1.23 -11.53 -16.65
N VAL A 338 -2.28 -10.79 -17.04
CA VAL A 338 -2.24 -9.94 -18.25
C VAL A 338 -1.21 -8.83 -18.12
N LEU A 339 -1.10 -8.20 -16.94
CA LEU A 339 -0.09 -7.17 -16.68
C LEU A 339 1.34 -7.72 -16.78
N CYS A 340 1.63 -8.92 -16.25
CA CYS A 340 2.93 -9.56 -16.43
C CYS A 340 3.22 -9.90 -17.90
N LEU A 341 2.23 -10.35 -18.67
CA LEU A 341 2.38 -10.57 -20.11
C LEU A 341 2.68 -9.26 -20.86
N ILE A 342 2.00 -8.17 -20.51
CA ILE A 342 2.27 -6.84 -21.06
C ILE A 342 3.70 -6.41 -20.69
N SER A 343 4.10 -6.56 -19.43
CA SER A 343 5.45 -6.25 -18.95
C SER A 343 6.52 -7.02 -19.74
N ALA A 344 6.31 -8.31 -19.96
CA ALA A 344 7.25 -9.15 -20.74
C ALA A 344 7.42 -8.69 -22.21
N VAL A 345 6.41 -8.01 -22.79
CA VAL A 345 6.44 -7.51 -24.17
C VAL A 345 6.92 -6.06 -24.26
N THR A 346 6.50 -5.21 -23.29
CA THR A 346 6.77 -3.77 -23.31
C THR A 346 8.04 -3.38 -22.57
N GLY A 347 8.55 -4.27 -21.71
CA GLY A 347 9.67 -3.97 -20.81
C GLY A 347 9.27 -3.14 -19.60
N PHE A 348 7.98 -3.08 -19.24
CA PHE A 348 7.58 -2.45 -17.97
C PHE A 348 8.20 -3.20 -16.81
N ASP A 349 8.90 -2.46 -15.96
CA ASP A 349 9.59 -2.99 -14.80
C ASP A 349 8.71 -2.97 -13.51
N PHE A 350 9.29 -3.43 -12.42
CA PHE A 350 8.67 -3.38 -11.10
C PHE A 350 8.14 -1.99 -10.77
N TRP A 351 8.95 -0.93 -11.01
CA TRP A 351 8.59 0.42 -10.57
C TRP A 351 7.41 0.98 -11.34
N VAL A 352 7.30 0.74 -12.64
CA VAL A 352 6.16 1.22 -13.45
C VAL A 352 4.84 0.71 -12.89
N LEU A 353 4.75 -0.59 -12.61
CA LEU A 353 3.53 -1.19 -12.05
C LEU A 353 3.31 -0.79 -10.59
N PHE A 354 4.39 -0.73 -9.80
CA PHE A 354 4.34 -0.36 -8.39
C PHE A 354 3.99 1.12 -8.20
N ALA A 355 4.51 2.02 -9.01
CA ALA A 355 4.14 3.43 -8.98
C ALA A 355 2.69 3.65 -9.45
N ALA A 356 2.25 2.94 -10.50
CA ALA A 356 0.86 3.02 -10.95
C ALA A 356 -0.12 2.54 -9.86
N GLN A 357 0.18 1.44 -9.14
CA GLN A 357 -0.67 1.01 -8.02
C GLN A 357 -0.72 2.06 -6.91
N ILE A 358 0.41 2.70 -6.57
CA ILE A 358 0.44 3.78 -5.57
C ILE A 358 -0.48 4.92 -6.02
N VAL A 359 -0.40 5.35 -7.28
CA VAL A 359 -1.28 6.40 -7.84
C VAL A 359 -2.74 6.07 -7.58
N PHE A 360 -3.18 4.85 -7.91
CA PHE A 360 -4.58 4.44 -7.71
C PHE A 360 -4.95 4.33 -6.23
N LEU A 361 -4.08 3.80 -5.41
CA LEU A 361 -4.33 3.74 -3.96
C LEU A 361 -4.49 5.14 -3.38
N LEU A 362 -3.57 6.07 -3.67
CA LEU A 362 -3.66 7.44 -3.19
C LEU A 362 -4.94 8.13 -3.66
N LEU A 363 -5.33 7.94 -4.94
CA LEU A 363 -6.58 8.48 -5.50
C LEU A 363 -7.82 7.95 -4.79
N ALA A 364 -7.83 6.69 -4.36
CA ALA A 364 -8.95 6.09 -3.63
C ALA A 364 -9.17 6.78 -2.27
N TYR A 365 -8.12 7.27 -1.62
CA TYR A 365 -8.23 7.94 -0.32
C TYR A 365 -8.58 9.44 -0.41
N VAL A 366 -8.38 10.07 -1.57
CA VAL A 366 -8.68 11.52 -1.74
C VAL A 366 -10.10 11.87 -1.28
N PRO A 367 -11.19 11.17 -1.66
CA PRO A 367 -12.54 11.52 -1.24
C PRO A 367 -12.85 11.25 0.24
N MET A 368 -12.07 10.40 0.92
CA MET A 368 -12.31 10.05 2.33
C MET A 368 -12.20 11.25 3.26
N PHE A 369 -11.21 12.11 3.04
CA PHE A 369 -10.96 13.27 3.89
C PHE A 369 -12.11 14.30 3.84
N PRO A 370 -12.62 14.74 2.67
CA PRO A 370 -13.81 15.59 2.64
C PRO A 370 -15.08 14.84 3.08
N ALA A 371 -15.17 13.49 2.93
CA ALA A 371 -16.28 12.70 3.44
C ALA A 371 -16.40 12.84 4.96
N PHE A 372 -15.29 12.84 5.69
CA PHE A 372 -15.24 13.08 7.12
C PHE A 372 -15.96 14.38 7.53
N LEU A 373 -15.67 15.50 6.87
CA LEU A 373 -16.33 16.78 7.14
C LEU A 373 -17.81 16.75 6.79
N LYS A 374 -18.16 16.12 5.67
CA LYS A 374 -19.55 16.03 5.20
C LYS A 374 -20.40 15.17 6.13
N LEU A 375 -19.89 14.03 6.59
CA LEU A 375 -20.59 13.14 7.52
C LEU A 375 -20.85 13.80 8.89
N ARG A 376 -19.98 14.70 9.34
CA ARG A 376 -20.29 15.51 10.53
C ARG A 376 -21.48 16.45 10.34
N THR A 377 -21.76 16.85 9.11
CA THR A 377 -22.84 17.79 8.78
C THR A 377 -24.15 17.08 8.50
N ILE A 378 -24.12 15.98 7.72
CA ILE A 378 -25.33 15.27 7.30
C ILE A 378 -25.83 14.25 8.33
N ASP A 379 -24.93 13.79 9.21
CA ASP A 379 -25.22 12.80 10.25
C ASP A 379 -24.68 13.29 11.61
N PRO A 380 -25.22 14.42 12.13
CA PRO A 380 -24.73 15.06 13.35
C PRO A 380 -25.06 14.27 14.63
N ASP A 381 -26.14 13.49 14.60
CA ASP A 381 -26.70 12.80 15.76
C ASP A 381 -26.04 11.43 16.01
N THR A 382 -25.32 10.89 15.01
CA THR A 382 -24.59 9.64 15.16
C THR A 382 -23.52 9.76 16.25
N LYS A 383 -23.57 8.86 17.21
CA LYS A 383 -22.61 8.80 18.30
C LYS A 383 -21.23 8.42 17.78
N ARG A 384 -20.29 9.34 17.90
CA ARG A 384 -18.87 9.14 17.56
C ARG A 384 -18.07 8.88 18.83
N PRO A 385 -17.66 7.63 19.10
CA PRO A 385 -16.85 7.29 20.28
C PRO A 385 -15.52 8.04 20.33
N PHE A 386 -14.91 8.30 19.18
CA PHE A 386 -13.78 9.20 19.01
C PHE A 386 -14.17 10.36 18.10
N LYS A 387 -13.74 11.57 18.44
CA LYS A 387 -13.88 12.76 17.60
C LYS A 387 -12.53 13.42 17.41
N VAL A 388 -12.18 13.74 16.17
CA VAL A 388 -11.00 14.56 15.83
C VAL A 388 -11.11 15.87 16.61
N PRO A 389 -10.08 16.24 17.39
CA PRO A 389 -10.08 17.48 18.16
C PRO A 389 -10.02 18.69 17.24
N GLY A 390 -10.58 19.82 17.69
CA GLY A 390 -10.60 21.07 16.95
C GLY A 390 -11.98 21.46 16.43
N ASN A 391 -12.04 22.61 15.81
CA ASN A 391 -13.27 23.18 15.24
C ASN A 391 -12.96 24.05 14.01
N GLY A 392 -13.98 24.37 13.22
CA GLY A 392 -13.94 25.36 12.14
C GLY A 392 -12.74 25.21 11.19
N GLY A 393 -11.81 26.15 11.26
CA GLY A 393 -10.65 26.21 10.36
C GLY A 393 -9.67 25.06 10.53
N LEU A 394 -9.39 24.65 11.78
CA LEU A 394 -8.44 23.56 12.05
C LEU A 394 -8.91 22.24 11.44
N LEU A 395 -10.18 21.87 11.61
CA LEU A 395 -10.73 20.65 11.00
C LEU A 395 -10.67 20.67 9.48
N LYS A 396 -10.82 21.85 8.86
CA LYS A 396 -10.65 21.97 7.40
C LYS A 396 -9.20 21.75 7.00
N VAL A 397 -8.24 22.25 7.77
CA VAL A 397 -6.81 22.02 7.50
C VAL A 397 -6.50 20.53 7.64
N GLU A 398 -6.95 19.88 8.72
CA GLU A 398 -6.76 18.44 8.95
C GLU A 398 -7.37 17.58 7.84
N ALA A 399 -8.49 18.01 7.23
CA ALA A 399 -9.11 17.29 6.14
C ALA A 399 -8.50 17.59 4.76
N TYR A 400 -8.16 18.85 4.46
CA TYR A 400 -7.75 19.22 3.09
C TYR A 400 -6.24 19.20 2.88
N LEU A 401 -5.41 19.33 3.92
CA LEU A 401 -3.96 19.21 3.80
C LEU A 401 -3.54 17.81 3.31
N PRO A 402 -4.05 16.70 3.88
CA PRO A 402 -3.81 15.38 3.31
C PRO A 402 -4.26 15.24 1.84
N VAL A 403 -5.40 15.81 1.45
CA VAL A 403 -5.85 15.80 0.05
C VAL A 403 -4.83 16.46 -0.87
N VAL A 404 -4.33 17.63 -0.49
CA VAL A 404 -3.30 18.35 -1.27
C VAL A 404 -2.03 17.51 -1.38
N LEU A 405 -1.58 16.91 -0.28
CA LEU A 405 -0.39 16.05 -0.27
C LEU A 405 -0.56 14.82 -1.16
N LEU A 406 -1.73 14.16 -1.13
CA LEU A 406 -2.04 13.02 -1.99
C LEU A 406 -2.01 13.42 -3.47
N ILE A 407 -2.67 14.52 -3.84
CA ILE A 407 -2.72 14.98 -5.22
C ILE A 407 -1.33 15.38 -5.72
N LEU A 408 -0.57 16.14 -4.92
CA LEU A 408 0.79 16.52 -5.29
C LEU A 408 1.70 15.29 -5.47
N SER A 409 1.56 14.28 -4.60
CA SER A 409 2.33 13.04 -4.72
C SER A 409 1.94 12.22 -5.95
N VAL A 410 0.64 12.15 -6.30
CA VAL A 410 0.18 11.51 -7.54
C VAL A 410 0.79 12.22 -8.76
N ILE A 411 0.77 13.56 -8.77
CA ILE A 411 1.38 14.35 -9.85
C ILE A 411 2.88 14.10 -9.93
N ALA A 412 3.59 14.21 -8.80
CA ALA A 412 5.04 14.03 -8.76
C ALA A 412 5.48 12.63 -9.22
N THR A 413 4.66 11.60 -8.96
CA THR A 413 4.97 10.21 -9.32
C THR A 413 4.67 9.90 -10.79
N ALA A 414 3.52 10.36 -11.30
CA ALA A 414 3.04 9.93 -12.61
C ALA A 414 3.26 10.96 -13.72
N VAL A 415 3.39 12.26 -13.39
CA VAL A 415 3.46 13.31 -14.42
C VAL A 415 4.91 13.79 -14.56
N PRO A 416 5.47 13.79 -15.78
CA PRO A 416 6.77 14.41 -16.01
C PRO A 416 6.75 15.90 -15.60
N LEU A 417 7.66 16.28 -14.71
CA LEU A 417 7.78 17.67 -14.20
C LEU A 417 8.76 18.49 -15.04
N ASN A 418 9.59 17.82 -15.84
CA ASN A 418 10.45 18.42 -16.84
C ASN A 418 10.46 17.58 -18.12
N THR A 419 11.14 18.05 -19.17
CA THR A 419 11.19 17.40 -20.49
C THR A 419 12.53 16.73 -20.78
N THR A 420 13.29 16.35 -19.74
CA THR A 420 14.52 15.57 -19.93
C THR A 420 14.17 14.16 -20.43
N ALA A 421 15.06 13.59 -21.25
CA ALA A 421 14.83 12.26 -21.79
C ALA A 421 14.64 11.22 -20.67
N ASP A 422 15.47 11.29 -19.65
CA ASP A 422 15.44 10.38 -18.50
C ASP A 422 14.09 10.44 -17.74
N GLU A 423 13.57 11.66 -17.47
CA GLU A 423 12.29 11.79 -16.78
C GLU A 423 11.11 11.33 -17.63
N LEU A 424 11.15 11.62 -18.94
CA LEU A 424 10.11 11.15 -19.86
C LEU A 424 10.11 9.62 -19.96
N GLU A 425 11.28 9.01 -20.16
CA GLU A 425 11.41 7.54 -20.21
C GLU A 425 10.85 6.87 -18.95
N TYR A 426 11.11 7.46 -17.81
CA TYR A 426 10.74 6.90 -16.51
C TYR A 426 9.28 7.10 -16.14
N LYS A 427 8.69 8.29 -16.43
CA LYS A 427 7.32 8.63 -15.99
C LYS A 427 6.25 8.41 -17.05
N MET A 428 6.58 8.49 -18.34
CA MET A 428 5.55 8.29 -19.37
C MET A 428 4.83 6.95 -19.28
N PRO A 429 5.51 5.80 -19.04
CA PRO A 429 4.81 4.53 -18.86
C PRO A 429 3.83 4.54 -17.67
N ILE A 430 4.21 5.18 -16.54
CA ILE A 430 3.35 5.30 -15.37
C ILE A 430 2.12 6.15 -15.68
N LEU A 431 2.31 7.27 -16.38
CA LEU A 431 1.23 8.18 -16.78
C LEU A 431 0.26 7.49 -17.76
N GLU A 432 0.79 6.81 -18.78
CA GLU A 432 0.00 6.13 -19.81
C GLU A 432 -0.87 5.03 -19.21
N ILE A 433 -0.29 4.13 -18.40
CA ILE A 433 -1.06 3.06 -17.75
C ILE A 433 -2.11 3.65 -16.80
N SER A 434 -1.77 4.73 -16.07
CA SER A 434 -2.71 5.39 -15.16
C SER A 434 -3.87 6.02 -15.92
N ILE A 435 -3.62 6.72 -17.03
CA ILE A 435 -4.67 7.31 -17.86
C ILE A 435 -5.57 6.23 -18.46
N VAL A 436 -4.98 5.18 -19.03
CA VAL A 436 -5.75 4.06 -19.62
C VAL A 436 -6.68 3.44 -18.59
N LEU A 437 -6.16 3.13 -17.40
CA LEU A 437 -6.95 2.50 -16.34
C LEU A 437 -8.01 3.46 -15.76
N LEU A 438 -7.75 4.76 -15.67
CA LEU A 438 -8.76 5.75 -15.30
C LEU A 438 -9.89 5.82 -16.34
N ILE A 439 -9.56 5.84 -17.62
CA ILE A 439 -10.56 5.83 -18.70
C ILE A 439 -11.40 4.55 -18.63
N VAL A 440 -10.77 3.39 -18.48
CA VAL A 440 -11.48 2.10 -18.34
C VAL A 440 -12.44 2.14 -17.14
N GLY A 441 -12.00 2.67 -15.99
CA GLY A 441 -12.84 2.82 -14.80
C GLY A 441 -14.04 3.75 -15.04
N ILE A 442 -13.82 4.91 -15.64
CA ILE A 442 -14.89 5.87 -15.96
C ILE A 442 -15.93 5.24 -16.91
N VAL A 443 -15.46 4.58 -17.97
CA VAL A 443 -16.35 3.91 -18.95
C VAL A 443 -17.12 2.78 -18.27
N LEU A 444 -16.46 1.94 -17.47
CA LEU A 444 -17.09 0.86 -16.73
C LEU A 444 -18.19 1.39 -15.80
N MET A 445 -17.90 2.42 -15.00
CA MET A 445 -18.88 3.04 -14.13
C MET A 445 -20.05 3.62 -14.90
N ALA A 446 -19.80 4.30 -16.02
CA ALA A 446 -20.88 4.85 -16.85
C ALA A 446 -21.81 3.77 -17.42
N VAL A 447 -21.23 2.63 -17.82
CA VAL A 447 -22.00 1.45 -18.30
C VAL A 447 -22.82 0.83 -17.17
N LEU A 448 -22.22 0.61 -16.00
CA LEU A 448 -22.90 0.00 -14.85
C LEU A 448 -24.01 0.93 -14.31
N HIS A 449 -23.80 2.22 -14.20
CA HIS A 449 -24.81 3.17 -13.75
C HIS A 449 -25.99 3.25 -14.73
N LYS A 450 -25.73 3.17 -16.05
CA LYS A 450 -26.80 3.11 -17.06
C LYS A 450 -27.58 1.80 -17.00
N LYS A 451 -26.91 0.69 -16.68
CA LYS A 451 -27.55 -0.64 -16.60
C LYS A 451 -28.40 -0.81 -15.34
N TYR A 452 -28.02 -0.17 -14.23
CA TYR A 452 -28.66 -0.33 -12.91
C TYR A 452 -29.08 1.04 -12.32
N PRO A 453 -30.05 1.74 -12.94
CA PRO A 453 -30.48 3.09 -12.51
C PRO A 453 -31.24 3.08 -11.17
N GLU A 454 -31.90 1.94 -10.80
CA GLU A 454 -32.70 1.84 -9.58
C GLU A 454 -31.83 1.79 -8.30
N ALA A 455 -30.60 1.35 -8.40
CA ALA A 455 -29.66 1.38 -7.29
C ALA A 455 -29.24 2.82 -6.88
N GLU A 456 -29.50 3.82 -7.75
CA GLU A 456 -29.27 5.24 -7.45
C GLU A 456 -30.37 5.80 -6.51
N LYS A 457 -31.61 5.32 -6.67
CA LYS A 457 -32.76 5.78 -5.86
C LYS A 457 -32.82 5.21 -4.43
N ALA A 458 -32.10 4.12 -4.18
CA ALA A 458 -32.04 3.50 -2.87
C ALA A 458 -31.02 4.18 -1.93
N THR A 459 -30.20 5.09 -2.46
CA THR A 459 -29.13 5.82 -1.74
C THR A 459 -29.40 7.31 -1.58
N GLU A 460 -30.50 7.84 -2.15
CA GLU A 460 -31.10 9.16 -1.88
C GLU A 460 -32.13 9.08 -0.73
#